data_b291eba5d29390ac349013285c066d72
#
_entry.id   b291eba5d29390ac349013285c066d72
#
_cell.length_a   1.000
_cell.length_b   1.000
_cell.length_c   1.000
_cell.angle_alpha   90.00
_cell.angle_beta   90.00
_cell.angle_gamma   90.00
#
_symmetry.space_group_name_H-M   'P 1'
#
loop_
_entity.id
_entity.type
_entity.pdbx_description
1 polymer ?
#
loop_
_entity_poly.entity_id
_entity_poly.type
_entity_poly.pdbx_seq_one_letter_code
_entity_poly.pdbx_strand_id
1 'polypeptide(L)'
;MGLVSGLIIKGLGAWGCTGALNMKYKMLLGVVFILTGCPGPGDRMVDRESSTALIKDNQVCVVSPLEPQERITAIQINSDNSDSLHKIFDDKPVYVQKGGCLPVFGFKFTPGERYNFAYDVQSDKSGSHLVT
;
A
#
# COMPACT_ATOMS: atom_id res chain seq x y z
N MET A 1 -11.74 -44.95 -15.21
CA MET A 1 -12.37 -44.77 -16.51
C MET A 1 -13.47 -43.73 -16.36
N GLY A 2 -13.15 -42.49 -16.56
CA GLY A 2 -14.06 -41.34 -16.51
C GLY A 2 -13.77 -40.45 -17.70
N LEU A 3 -14.61 -40.54 -18.71
CA LEU A 3 -14.64 -39.64 -19.84
C LEU A 3 -15.01 -38.24 -19.35
N VAL A 4 -14.02 -37.36 -19.21
CA VAL A 4 -14.30 -35.96 -19.05
C VAL A 4 -14.59 -35.39 -20.45
N SER A 5 -15.88 -35.33 -20.73
CA SER A 5 -16.39 -34.61 -21.91
C SER A 5 -15.89 -33.19 -21.91
N GLY A 6 -15.06 -32.89 -22.92
CA GLY A 6 -14.66 -31.54 -23.21
C GLY A 6 -15.87 -30.66 -23.51
N LEU A 7 -16.13 -29.72 -22.62
CA LEU A 7 -17.05 -28.63 -22.90
C LEU A 7 -16.36 -27.67 -23.88
N ILE A 8 -16.53 -27.99 -25.16
CA ILE A 8 -16.22 -27.08 -26.24
C ILE A 8 -17.23 -25.95 -26.15
N ILE A 9 -16.83 -24.82 -25.60
CA ILE A 9 -17.58 -23.58 -25.75
C ILE A 9 -17.35 -23.10 -27.20
N LYS A 10 -18.02 -23.80 -28.13
CA LYS A 10 -18.29 -23.27 -29.44
C LYS A 10 -19.41 -22.26 -29.28
N GLY A 11 -19.10 -21.02 -29.56
CA GLY A 11 -20.20 -20.08 -29.80
C GLY A 11 -20.14 -18.80 -28.99
N LEU A 12 -18.99 -18.17 -28.92
CA LEU A 12 -19.04 -16.72 -28.97
C LEU A 12 -19.23 -16.35 -30.43
N GLY A 13 -20.47 -16.58 -30.87
CA GLY A 13 -20.95 -16.01 -32.08
C GLY A 13 -20.56 -14.54 -32.09
N ALA A 14 -19.89 -14.15 -33.15
CA ALA A 14 -19.72 -12.77 -33.50
C ALA A 14 -21.08 -12.08 -33.33
N TRP A 15 -21.22 -11.35 -32.26
CA TRP A 15 -22.29 -10.39 -32.13
C TRP A 15 -21.98 -9.27 -33.11
N GLY A 16 -22.27 -9.61 -34.36
CA GLY A 16 -22.44 -8.61 -35.37
C GLY A 16 -23.61 -7.75 -35.01
N CYS A 17 -23.45 -6.84 -34.09
CA CYS A 17 -24.28 -5.68 -34.01
C CYS A 17 -24.03 -4.78 -35.22
N THR A 18 -24.35 -5.29 -36.38
CA THR A 18 -24.56 -4.51 -37.60
C THR A 18 -25.99 -3.96 -37.60
N GLY A 19 -26.48 -3.58 -36.46
CA GLY A 19 -27.60 -2.66 -36.38
C GLY A 19 -27.07 -1.28 -36.71
N ALA A 20 -27.77 -0.56 -37.57
CA ALA A 20 -27.52 0.82 -37.95
C ALA A 20 -27.57 1.75 -36.73
N LEU A 21 -26.61 1.61 -35.84
CA LEU A 21 -26.34 2.55 -34.78
C LEU A 21 -25.74 3.80 -35.42
N ASN A 22 -26.49 4.89 -35.32
CA ASN A 22 -26.10 6.21 -35.79
C ASN A 22 -24.65 6.48 -35.38
N MET A 23 -23.86 7.01 -36.28
CA MET A 23 -22.40 7.25 -36.07
C MET A 23 -22.10 8.00 -34.78
N LYS A 24 -23.05 8.81 -34.30
CA LYS A 24 -22.97 9.53 -32.99
C LYS A 24 -22.93 8.57 -31.80
N TYR A 25 -23.69 7.47 -31.84
CA TYR A 25 -23.69 6.49 -30.75
C TYR A 25 -22.48 5.59 -30.76
N LYS A 26 -21.87 5.35 -31.91
CA LYS A 26 -20.62 4.59 -32.04
C LYS A 26 -19.45 5.34 -31.35
N MET A 27 -19.41 6.67 -31.45
CA MET A 27 -18.44 7.49 -30.73
C MET A 27 -18.66 7.46 -29.23
N LEU A 28 -19.93 7.52 -28.79
CA LEU A 28 -20.27 7.48 -27.36
C LEU A 28 -19.90 6.12 -26.74
N LEU A 29 -20.18 5.02 -27.45
CA LEU A 29 -19.81 3.68 -27.00
C LEU A 29 -18.29 3.51 -26.90
N GLY A 30 -17.52 4.08 -27.82
CA GLY A 30 -16.06 4.06 -27.80
C GLY A 30 -15.47 4.79 -26.60
N VAL A 31 -16.08 5.91 -26.19
CA VAL A 31 -15.63 6.70 -25.04
C VAL A 31 -15.90 5.99 -23.71
N VAL A 32 -16.99 5.23 -23.61
CA VAL A 32 -17.33 4.46 -22.39
C VAL A 32 -16.29 3.35 -22.15
N PHE A 33 -15.77 2.72 -23.20
CA PHE A 33 -14.74 1.67 -23.04
C PHE A 33 -13.37 2.19 -22.60
N ILE A 34 -13.08 3.47 -22.85
CA ILE A 34 -11.80 4.08 -22.44
C ILE A 34 -11.80 4.42 -20.95
N LEU A 35 -12.98 4.59 -20.34
CA LEU A 35 -13.14 4.96 -18.93
C LEU A 35 -13.21 3.76 -17.99
N THR A 36 -13.32 2.54 -18.50
CA THR A 36 -13.15 1.33 -17.69
C THR A 36 -11.67 1.06 -17.49
N GLY A 37 -11.02 1.85 -16.66
CA GLY A 37 -9.69 1.56 -16.18
C GLY A 37 -9.73 0.23 -15.43
N CYS A 38 -9.21 -0.83 -16.01
CA CYS A 38 -8.91 -2.04 -15.26
C CYS A 38 -7.92 -1.65 -14.15
N PRO A 39 -8.18 -2.00 -12.89
CA PRO A 39 -7.14 -1.95 -11.88
C PRO A 39 -5.97 -2.80 -12.38
N GLY A 40 -4.84 -2.15 -12.62
CA GLY A 40 -3.65 -2.81 -13.12
C GLY A 40 -3.11 -3.83 -12.11
N PRO A 41 -2.34 -4.83 -12.54
CA PRO A 41 -1.72 -5.82 -11.66
C PRO A 41 -0.70 -5.22 -10.67
N GLY A 42 -0.50 -3.92 -10.70
CA GLY A 42 0.37 -3.18 -9.77
C GLY A 42 -0.33 -2.63 -8.53
N ASP A 43 -1.64 -2.77 -8.43
CA ASP A 43 -2.43 -2.25 -7.29
C ASP A 43 -2.39 -3.28 -6.13
N ARG A 44 -1.18 -3.59 -5.67
CA ARG A 44 -1.01 -4.42 -4.49
C ARG A 44 -1.29 -3.58 -3.27
N MET A 45 -2.24 -4.01 -2.46
CA MET A 45 -2.36 -3.49 -1.11
C MET A 45 -1.07 -3.79 -0.38
N VAL A 46 -0.42 -2.74 0.10
CA VAL A 46 0.76 -2.89 0.97
C VAL A 46 0.27 -3.47 2.28
N ASP A 47 0.88 -4.57 2.71
CA ASP A 47 0.61 -5.13 4.02
C ASP A 47 0.94 -4.09 5.08
N ARG A 48 0.01 -3.91 6.02
CA ARG A 48 0.14 -2.94 7.11
C ARG A 48 0.14 -3.67 8.43
N GLU A 49 1.16 -3.43 9.21
CA GLU A 49 1.24 -3.89 10.58
C GLU A 49 1.01 -2.72 11.52
N SER A 50 0.11 -2.92 12.49
CA SER A 50 -0.21 -1.88 13.48
C SER A 50 0.81 -1.88 14.60
N SER A 51 1.26 -0.70 15.01
CA SER A 51 2.12 -0.51 16.16
C SER A 51 1.40 0.23 17.28
N THR A 52 2.01 0.25 18.44
CA THR A 52 1.52 0.95 19.62
C THR A 52 2.47 2.08 19.99
N ALA A 53 1.94 3.27 20.18
CA ALA A 53 2.71 4.40 20.68
C ALA A 53 2.53 4.55 22.20
N LEU A 54 3.63 4.71 22.91
CA LEU A 54 3.67 4.92 24.36
C LEU A 54 4.46 6.20 24.67
N ILE A 55 4.23 6.74 25.86
CA ILE A 55 5.08 7.79 26.41
C ILE A 55 6.04 7.11 27.39
N LYS A 56 7.34 7.16 27.09
CA LYS A 56 8.41 6.66 27.94
C LYS A 56 9.43 7.76 28.17
N ASP A 57 9.78 8.01 29.44
CA ASP A 57 10.75 9.04 29.81
C ASP A 57 10.43 10.43 29.20
N ASN A 58 9.17 10.80 29.18
CA ASN A 58 8.64 12.03 28.57
C ASN A 58 8.90 12.15 27.04
N GLN A 59 9.14 11.03 26.37
CA GLN A 59 9.30 10.94 24.91
C GLN A 59 8.30 9.96 24.31
N VAL A 60 7.89 10.23 23.09
CA VAL A 60 7.04 9.32 22.32
C VAL A 60 7.87 8.13 21.87
N CYS A 61 7.42 6.95 22.21
CA CYS A 61 7.99 5.68 21.82
C CYS A 61 6.98 4.91 20.99
N VAL A 62 7.23 4.75 19.71
CA VAL A 62 6.47 3.84 18.86
C VAL A 62 7.12 2.47 18.98
N VAL A 63 6.39 1.50 19.51
CA VAL A 63 6.93 0.17 19.79
C VAL A 63 7.20 -0.57 18.49
N SER A 64 8.40 -1.08 18.33
CA SER A 64 8.79 -1.84 17.14
C SER A 64 8.14 -3.22 17.11
N PRO A 65 7.36 -3.55 16.08
CA PRO A 65 6.91 -4.92 15.83
C PRO A 65 7.93 -5.73 15.01
N LEU A 66 9.02 -5.10 14.55
CA LEU A 66 9.96 -5.67 13.60
C LEU A 66 10.54 -7.00 14.08
N GLU A 67 10.59 -7.95 13.16
CA GLU A 67 11.28 -9.22 13.36
C GLU A 67 12.80 -9.08 13.10
N PRO A 68 13.62 -10.01 13.61
CA PRO A 68 15.04 -10.05 13.26
C PRO A 68 15.20 -10.14 11.74
N GLN A 69 16.08 -9.35 11.15
CA GLN A 69 16.31 -9.24 9.70
C GLN A 69 15.39 -8.24 8.96
N GLU A 70 14.50 -7.57 9.66
CA GLU A 70 13.74 -6.46 9.11
C GLU A 70 14.48 -5.15 9.34
N ARG A 71 14.39 -4.27 8.35
CA ARG A 71 15.06 -2.98 8.37
C ARG A 71 14.12 -1.87 7.94
N ILE A 72 14.25 -0.73 8.58
CA ILE A 72 13.52 0.48 8.22
C ILE A 72 14.25 1.16 7.07
N THR A 73 13.55 1.40 5.97
CA THR A 73 14.08 2.08 4.78
C THR A 73 13.57 3.50 4.64
N ALA A 74 12.42 3.81 5.23
CA ALA A 74 11.92 5.18 5.31
C ALA A 74 11.02 5.39 6.53
N ILE A 75 10.88 6.64 6.92
CA ILE A 75 9.96 7.09 7.97
C ILE A 75 9.19 8.30 7.48
N GLN A 76 7.92 8.32 7.81
CA GLN A 76 7.06 9.49 7.64
C GLN A 76 6.26 9.73 8.92
N ILE A 77 6.31 10.96 9.41
CA ILE A 77 5.50 11.43 10.55
C ILE A 77 4.75 12.64 10.07
N ASN A 78 3.44 12.64 10.22
CA ASN A 78 2.59 13.77 9.84
C ASN A 78 1.74 14.19 11.04
N SER A 79 1.62 15.49 11.24
CA SER A 79 0.71 16.11 12.18
C SER A 79 -0.48 16.73 11.45
N ASP A 80 -1.60 16.86 12.15
CA ASP A 80 -2.77 17.58 11.62
C ASP A 80 -2.47 19.08 11.39
N ASN A 81 -1.45 19.64 12.06
CA ASN A 81 -1.04 21.04 11.99
C ASN A 81 0.09 21.33 10.98
N SER A 82 0.31 20.49 10.00
CA SER A 82 1.28 20.65 8.92
C SER A 82 2.74 20.38 9.27
N ASP A 83 3.06 20.01 10.50
CA ASP A 83 4.40 19.55 10.83
C ASP A 83 4.59 18.11 10.28
N SER A 84 5.62 17.93 9.50
CA SER A 84 5.91 16.63 8.92
C SER A 84 7.40 16.32 8.91
N LEU A 85 7.72 15.05 9.10
CA LEU A 85 9.06 14.50 8.92
C LEU A 85 8.97 13.40 7.86
N HIS A 86 9.79 13.49 6.84
CA HIS A 86 9.98 12.42 5.87
C HIS A 86 11.48 12.18 5.69
N LYS A 87 11.91 10.94 5.90
CA LYS A 87 13.31 10.57 5.80
C LYS A 87 13.45 9.19 5.17
N ILE A 88 14.34 9.09 4.21
CA ILE A 88 14.65 7.86 3.46
C ILE A 88 16.06 7.41 3.81
N PHE A 89 16.28 6.11 3.97
CA PHE A 89 17.54 5.50 4.42
C PHE A 89 18.08 4.51 3.39
N ASP A 90 18.13 4.89 2.13
CA ASP A 90 18.52 3.98 1.04
C ASP A 90 19.90 3.35 1.27
N ASP A 91 20.87 4.15 1.72
CA ASP A 91 22.25 3.70 1.90
C ASP A 91 22.56 3.14 3.28
N LYS A 92 21.77 3.48 4.29
CA LYS A 92 21.99 3.11 5.70
C LYS A 92 20.70 2.74 6.39
N PRO A 93 20.17 1.56 6.12
CA PRO A 93 18.95 1.11 6.76
C PRO A 93 19.09 1.04 8.28
N VAL A 94 18.00 1.29 8.98
CA VAL A 94 17.95 1.29 10.44
C VAL A 94 17.35 -0.02 10.92
N TYR A 95 18.05 -0.67 11.84
CA TYR A 95 17.61 -1.90 12.49
C TYR A 95 17.15 -1.59 13.91
N VAL A 96 15.95 -2.04 14.26
CA VAL A 96 15.39 -1.90 15.60
C VAL A 96 14.87 -3.25 16.06
N GLN A 97 15.21 -3.63 17.28
CA GLN A 97 14.75 -4.88 17.86
C GLN A 97 13.25 -4.80 18.18
N LYS A 98 12.57 -5.95 18.12
CA LYS A 98 11.19 -6.08 18.53
C LYS A 98 10.99 -5.61 19.97
N GLY A 99 9.98 -4.78 20.19
CA GLY A 99 9.70 -4.16 21.48
C GLY A 99 10.54 -2.93 21.80
N GLY A 100 11.55 -2.60 21.00
CA GLY A 100 12.30 -1.34 21.12
C GLY A 100 11.49 -0.15 20.60
N CYS A 101 11.99 1.07 20.86
CA CYS A 101 11.37 2.27 20.31
C CYS A 101 11.88 2.52 18.89
N LEU A 102 10.94 2.70 17.95
CA LEU A 102 11.26 3.15 16.61
C LEU A 102 11.82 4.58 16.64
N PRO A 103 12.82 4.90 15.83
CA PRO A 103 13.44 6.22 15.84
C PRO A 103 12.48 7.28 15.32
N VAL A 104 12.43 8.41 16.01
CA VAL A 104 11.62 9.58 15.61
C VAL A 104 12.49 10.75 15.17
N PHE A 105 13.81 10.59 15.16
CA PHE A 105 14.81 11.54 14.63
C PHE A 105 14.67 12.98 15.16
N GLY A 106 14.35 13.13 16.43
CA GLY A 106 14.22 14.45 17.06
C GLY A 106 12.95 15.21 16.69
N PHE A 107 11.98 14.55 16.09
CA PHE A 107 10.68 15.16 15.84
C PHE A 107 10.04 15.60 17.16
N LYS A 108 9.55 16.84 17.19
CA LYS A 108 8.94 17.42 18.39
C LYS A 108 7.44 17.16 18.38
N PHE A 109 6.97 16.53 19.44
CA PHE A 109 5.56 16.24 19.62
C PHE A 109 4.92 17.30 20.53
N THR A 110 3.78 17.82 20.12
CA THR A 110 2.98 18.77 20.89
C THR A 110 1.85 18.03 21.60
N PRO A 111 1.69 18.16 22.93
CA PRO A 111 0.60 17.53 23.64
C PRO A 111 -0.77 17.94 23.10
N GLY A 112 -1.67 16.96 22.92
CA GLY A 112 -3.01 17.18 22.42
C GLY A 112 -3.18 17.14 20.91
N GLU A 113 -2.10 17.01 20.16
CA GLU A 113 -2.13 16.85 18.71
C GLU A 113 -2.18 15.38 18.30
N ARG A 114 -2.71 15.14 17.09
CA ARG A 114 -2.71 13.81 16.46
C ARG A 114 -1.55 13.70 15.49
N TYR A 115 -0.94 12.54 15.51
CA TYR A 115 0.17 12.21 14.63
C TYR A 115 -0.07 10.89 13.92
N ASN A 116 0.27 10.85 12.65
CA ASN A 116 0.28 9.64 11.85
C ASN A 116 1.73 9.24 11.62
N PHE A 117 2.04 8.01 11.94
CA PHE A 117 3.35 7.40 11.72
C PHE A 117 3.26 6.40 10.58
N ALA A 118 4.27 6.38 9.74
CA ALA A 118 4.45 5.35 8.75
C ALA A 118 5.93 5.01 8.64
N TYR A 119 6.27 3.76 8.81
CA TYR A 119 7.61 3.23 8.61
C TYR A 119 7.58 2.22 7.48
N ASP A 120 8.39 2.46 6.46
CA ASP A 120 8.62 1.47 5.42
C ASP A 120 9.64 0.46 5.93
N VAL A 121 9.22 -0.79 6.03
CA VAL A 121 10.03 -1.89 6.50
C VAL A 121 10.28 -2.85 5.36
N GLN A 122 11.51 -3.25 5.20
CA GLN A 122 11.93 -4.24 4.22
C GLN A 122 12.47 -5.48 4.92
N SER A 123 11.98 -6.63 4.49
CA SER A 123 12.44 -7.94 4.91
C SER A 123 13.02 -8.70 3.73
N ASP A 124 14.09 -9.44 3.96
CA ASP A 124 14.67 -10.28 2.91
C ASP A 124 13.80 -11.50 2.57
N LYS A 125 12.85 -11.84 3.44
CA LYS A 125 11.97 -13.00 3.28
C LYS A 125 10.57 -12.67 2.78
N SER A 126 9.99 -11.59 3.28
CA SER A 126 8.57 -11.24 3.04
C SER A 126 8.35 -10.03 2.15
N GLY A 127 9.42 -9.38 1.72
CA GLY A 127 9.33 -8.16 0.94
C GLY A 127 9.13 -6.91 1.80
N SER A 128 8.43 -5.90 1.30
CA SER A 128 8.20 -4.65 2.00
C SER A 128 6.78 -4.57 2.58
N HIS A 129 6.67 -4.01 3.79
CA HIS A 129 5.40 -3.72 4.43
C HIS A 129 5.46 -2.38 5.19
N LEU A 130 4.30 -1.84 5.55
CA LEU A 130 4.17 -0.61 6.31
C LEU A 130 3.86 -0.92 7.77
N VAL A 131 4.59 -0.26 8.68
CA VAL A 131 4.24 -0.20 10.10
C VAL A 131 3.61 1.17 10.39
N THR A 132 2.38 1.16 10.91
CA THR A 132 1.56 2.36 11.17
C THR A 132 0.97 2.35 12.56
#